data_4ea2256e23a8ad37fa2625f5d850d5a2
#
_entry.id   4ea2256e23a8ad37fa2625f5d850d5a2
#
_cell.length_a   1.000
_cell.length_b   1.000
_cell.length_c   1.000
_cell.angle_alpha   90.00
_cell.angle_beta   90.00
_cell.angle_gamma   90.00
#
_symmetry.space_group_name_H-M   'P 1'
#
loop_
_entity.id
_entity.type
_entity.pdbx_description
1 polymer ?
#
loop_
_entity_poly.entity_id
_entity_poly.type
_entity_poly.pdbx_seq_one_letter_code
_entity_poly.pdbx_strand_id
1 'polypeptide(L)'
;EVSAILAEGNRALSEMGRLYMSIKDPEVRGKINEIMRITDKIAQDAISDPSDIPQIKKFMNYYLPTTIKLLNAYDSMSAQGIEGENLDKSMKSINDMLDTAIEAYKKRLDSLFANQALDIETDIQVMNTMLAREGLSGGKDFEVKADAQ
;
A
#
# COMPACT_ATOMS: atom_id res chain seq x y z
N GLU A 1 8.06 -15.42 -12.16
CA GLU A 1 7.22 -15.02 -11.03
C GLU A 1 6.89 -13.55 -11.03
N VAL A 2 7.89 -12.72 -11.32
CA VAL A 2 7.65 -11.29 -11.42
C VAL A 2 6.62 -11.01 -12.51
N SER A 3 6.74 -11.68 -13.65
CA SER A 3 5.77 -11.53 -14.75
C SER A 3 4.35 -11.86 -14.30
N ALA A 4 4.20 -12.93 -13.51
CA ALA A 4 2.88 -13.35 -13.04
C ALA A 4 2.30 -12.31 -12.08
N ILE A 5 3.13 -11.75 -11.20
CA ILE A 5 2.71 -10.73 -10.27
C ILE A 5 2.28 -9.46 -11.01
N LEU A 6 3.06 -9.04 -12.01
CA LEU A 6 2.72 -7.85 -12.79
C LEU A 6 1.45 -8.05 -13.58
N ALA A 7 1.25 -9.25 -14.14
CA ALA A 7 0.01 -9.55 -14.87
C ALA A 7 -1.20 -9.52 -13.95
N GLU A 8 -1.06 -10.09 -12.76
CA GLU A 8 -2.14 -10.10 -11.78
C GLU A 8 -2.44 -8.69 -11.30
N GLY A 9 -1.40 -7.90 -11.06
CA GLY A 9 -1.56 -6.51 -10.65
C GLY A 9 -2.26 -5.68 -11.73
N ASN A 10 -1.88 -5.87 -12.97
CA ASN A 10 -2.50 -5.14 -14.08
C ASN A 10 -3.98 -5.52 -14.23
N ARG A 11 -4.30 -6.80 -14.06
CA ARG A 11 -5.68 -7.26 -14.13
C ARG A 11 -6.50 -6.63 -13.02
N ALA A 12 -5.95 -6.60 -11.80
CA ALA A 12 -6.63 -6.00 -10.66
C ALA A 12 -6.84 -4.50 -10.87
N LEU A 13 -5.81 -3.80 -11.36
CA LEU A 13 -5.92 -2.36 -11.61
C LEU A 13 -6.97 -2.07 -12.67
N SER A 14 -7.03 -2.90 -13.70
CA SER A 14 -8.04 -2.74 -14.77
C SER A 14 -9.45 -2.91 -14.21
N GLU A 15 -9.66 -3.94 -13.39
CA GLU A 15 -10.97 -4.20 -12.81
C GLU A 15 -11.36 -3.08 -11.84
N MET A 16 -10.42 -2.61 -11.02
CA MET A 16 -10.70 -1.50 -10.12
C MET A 16 -10.97 -0.21 -10.87
N GLY A 17 -10.30 0.00 -11.99
CA GLY A 17 -10.58 1.15 -12.85
C GLY A 17 -12.01 1.13 -13.38
N ARG A 18 -12.50 -0.06 -13.76
CA ARG A 18 -13.87 -0.23 -14.19
C ARG A 18 -14.85 0.11 -13.06
N LEU A 19 -14.56 -0.39 -11.87
CA LEU A 19 -15.39 -0.13 -10.69
C LEU A 19 -15.38 1.34 -10.31
N TYR A 20 -14.23 2.00 -10.44
CA TYR A 20 -14.12 3.43 -10.19
C TYR A 20 -15.06 4.22 -11.10
N MET A 21 -15.20 3.78 -12.36
CA MET A 21 -16.10 4.46 -13.29
C MET A 21 -17.56 4.12 -13.03
N SER A 22 -17.84 2.92 -12.53
CA SER A 22 -19.22 2.47 -12.31
C SER A 22 -19.82 2.99 -11.01
N ILE A 23 -19.04 3.00 -9.93
CA ILE A 23 -19.51 3.42 -8.62
C ILE A 23 -19.53 4.94 -8.57
N LYS A 24 -20.67 5.50 -8.16
CA LYS A 24 -20.87 6.95 -8.19
C LYS A 24 -20.48 7.66 -6.89
N ASP A 25 -20.52 6.94 -5.77
CA ASP A 25 -20.24 7.52 -4.46
C ASP A 25 -18.79 8.04 -4.40
N PRO A 26 -18.59 9.36 -4.21
CA PRO A 26 -17.23 9.92 -4.23
C PRO A 26 -16.33 9.35 -3.15
N GLU A 27 -16.89 9.03 -1.99
CA GLU A 27 -16.10 8.48 -0.89
C GLU A 27 -15.55 7.12 -1.26
N VAL A 28 -16.39 6.25 -1.83
CA VAL A 28 -15.94 4.90 -2.24
C VAL A 28 -14.98 5.01 -3.41
N ARG A 29 -15.24 5.91 -4.35
CA ARG A 29 -14.32 6.12 -5.47
C ARG A 29 -12.94 6.55 -5.00
N GLY A 30 -12.88 7.41 -3.98
CA GLY A 30 -11.61 7.81 -3.40
C GLY A 30 -10.87 6.64 -2.79
N LYS A 31 -11.60 5.72 -2.16
CA LYS A 31 -11.00 4.53 -1.57
C LYS A 31 -10.48 3.59 -2.65
N ILE A 32 -11.22 3.42 -3.74
CA ILE A 32 -10.75 2.61 -4.87
C ILE A 32 -9.46 3.19 -5.41
N ASN A 33 -9.40 4.50 -5.57
CA ASN A 33 -8.20 5.16 -6.09
C ASN A 33 -7.00 4.92 -5.17
N GLU A 34 -7.22 4.97 -3.87
CA GLU A 34 -6.15 4.74 -2.90
C GLU A 34 -5.65 3.30 -2.97
N ILE A 35 -6.58 2.33 -3.08
CA ILE A 35 -6.20 0.92 -3.20
C ILE A 35 -5.42 0.67 -4.48
N MET A 36 -5.83 1.31 -5.59
CA MET A 36 -5.12 1.19 -6.86
C MET A 36 -3.69 1.70 -6.73
N ARG A 37 -3.52 2.84 -6.06
CA ARG A 37 -2.19 3.43 -5.88
C ARG A 37 -1.29 2.51 -5.07
N ILE A 38 -1.82 1.94 -3.97
CA ILE A 38 -1.05 1.03 -3.13
C ILE A 38 -0.72 -0.26 -3.90
N THR A 39 -1.68 -0.79 -4.64
CA THR A 39 -1.49 -2.02 -5.43
C THR A 39 -0.37 -1.84 -6.44
N ASP A 40 -0.35 -0.70 -7.14
CA ASP A 40 0.69 -0.42 -8.11
C ASP A 40 2.07 -0.40 -7.44
N LYS A 41 2.17 0.25 -6.29
CA LYS A 41 3.45 0.34 -5.59
C LYS A 41 3.92 -1.01 -5.08
N ILE A 42 3.00 -1.86 -4.61
CA ILE A 42 3.35 -3.20 -4.16
C ILE A 42 3.83 -4.04 -5.35
N ALA A 43 3.16 -3.92 -6.49
CA ALA A 43 3.58 -4.66 -7.69
C ALA A 43 4.97 -4.22 -8.15
N GLN A 44 5.25 -2.91 -8.09
CA GLN A 44 6.56 -2.39 -8.48
C GLN A 44 7.68 -2.93 -7.59
N ASP A 45 7.37 -3.17 -6.32
CA ASP A 45 8.37 -3.67 -5.37
C ASP A 45 8.85 -5.07 -5.76
N ALA A 46 8.04 -5.86 -6.46
CA ALA A 46 8.46 -7.18 -6.94
C ALA A 46 9.65 -7.08 -7.89
N ILE A 47 9.73 -5.97 -8.63
CA ILE A 47 10.85 -5.74 -9.54
C ILE A 47 12.07 -5.27 -8.76
N SER A 48 11.85 -4.37 -7.81
CA SER A 48 12.94 -3.75 -7.06
C SER A 48 13.58 -4.70 -6.05
N ASP A 49 12.77 -5.56 -5.44
CA ASP A 49 13.25 -6.47 -4.40
C ASP A 49 12.56 -7.82 -4.53
N PRO A 50 13.12 -8.74 -5.33
CA PRO A 50 12.51 -10.06 -5.50
C PRO A 50 12.36 -10.87 -4.21
N SER A 51 13.08 -10.53 -3.15
CA SER A 51 12.94 -11.24 -1.89
C SER A 51 11.59 -11.00 -1.24
N ASP A 52 10.88 -9.94 -1.65
CA ASP A 52 9.55 -9.64 -1.15
C ASP A 52 8.44 -10.42 -1.86
N ILE A 53 8.79 -11.18 -2.91
CA ILE A 53 7.79 -11.87 -3.74
C ILE A 53 6.81 -12.72 -2.93
N PRO A 54 7.22 -13.51 -1.92
CA PRO A 54 6.24 -14.32 -1.18
C PRO A 54 5.14 -13.49 -0.53
N GLN A 55 5.49 -12.33 0.04
CA GLN A 55 4.49 -11.44 0.65
C GLN A 55 3.61 -10.79 -0.41
N ILE A 56 4.21 -10.41 -1.53
CA ILE A 56 3.47 -9.77 -2.61
C ILE A 56 2.48 -10.76 -3.23
N LYS A 57 2.87 -12.03 -3.39
CA LYS A 57 1.98 -13.05 -3.93
C LYS A 57 0.76 -13.24 -3.03
N LYS A 58 0.96 -13.22 -1.72
CA LYS A 58 -0.17 -13.38 -0.80
C LYS A 58 -1.15 -12.21 -0.96
N PHE A 59 -0.63 -10.99 -1.10
CA PHE A 59 -1.46 -9.82 -1.32
C PHE A 59 -2.22 -9.95 -2.65
N MET A 60 -1.52 -10.27 -3.72
CA MET A 60 -2.10 -10.34 -5.06
C MET A 60 -3.10 -11.47 -5.23
N ASN A 61 -2.86 -12.60 -4.59
CA ASN A 61 -3.66 -13.81 -4.82
C ASN A 61 -4.77 -14.00 -3.80
N TYR A 62 -4.76 -13.28 -2.72
CA TYR A 62 -5.74 -13.48 -1.66
C TYR A 62 -6.44 -12.18 -1.24
N TYR A 63 -5.68 -11.21 -0.75
CA TYR A 63 -6.30 -10.01 -0.20
C TYR A 63 -6.92 -9.12 -1.27
N LEU A 64 -6.20 -8.90 -2.34
CA LEU A 64 -6.68 -8.02 -3.40
C LEU A 64 -7.91 -8.58 -4.12
N PRO A 65 -7.94 -9.87 -4.51
CA PRO A 65 -9.16 -10.42 -5.13
C PRO A 65 -10.37 -10.34 -4.21
N THR A 66 -10.18 -10.52 -2.92
CA THR A 66 -11.29 -10.41 -1.96
C THR A 66 -11.80 -8.97 -1.91
N THR A 67 -10.89 -8.00 -1.91
CA THR A 67 -11.27 -6.60 -1.93
C THR A 67 -12.08 -6.27 -3.18
N ILE A 68 -11.64 -6.76 -4.33
CA ILE A 68 -12.34 -6.54 -5.59
C ILE A 68 -13.72 -7.18 -5.55
N LYS A 69 -13.84 -8.36 -4.93
CA LYS A 69 -15.12 -9.01 -4.76
C LYS A 69 -16.08 -8.15 -3.94
N LEU A 70 -15.58 -7.54 -2.87
CA LEU A 70 -16.38 -6.63 -2.05
C LEU A 70 -16.83 -5.41 -2.85
N LEU A 71 -15.93 -4.86 -3.67
CA LEU A 71 -16.25 -3.70 -4.50
C LEU A 71 -17.30 -4.05 -5.55
N ASN A 72 -17.21 -5.23 -6.14
CA ASN A 72 -18.23 -5.69 -7.09
C ASN A 72 -19.59 -5.84 -6.40
N ALA A 73 -19.60 -6.35 -5.18
CA ALA A 73 -20.83 -6.47 -4.42
C ALA A 73 -21.44 -5.09 -4.14
N TYR A 74 -20.59 -4.13 -3.75
CA TYR A 74 -21.04 -2.76 -3.51
C TYR A 74 -21.64 -2.17 -4.78
N ASP A 75 -20.96 -2.36 -5.90
CA ASP A 75 -21.43 -1.85 -7.19
C ASP A 75 -22.80 -2.42 -7.54
N SER A 76 -22.97 -3.74 -7.38
CA SER A 76 -24.24 -4.39 -7.66
C SER A 76 -25.36 -3.86 -6.77
N MET A 77 -25.09 -3.69 -5.48
CA MET A 77 -26.09 -3.21 -4.54
C MET A 77 -26.46 -1.76 -4.84
N SER A 78 -25.47 -0.94 -5.15
CA SER A 78 -25.71 0.46 -5.48
C SER A 78 -26.55 0.59 -6.75
N ALA A 79 -26.36 -0.31 -7.70
CA ALA A 79 -27.07 -0.27 -8.97
C ALA A 79 -28.54 -0.66 -8.87
N GLN A 80 -28.97 -1.24 -7.72
CA GLN A 80 -30.37 -1.62 -7.55
C GLN A 80 -31.29 -0.40 -7.60
N GLY A 81 -30.79 0.75 -7.14
CA GLY A 81 -31.59 1.97 -7.19
C GLY A 81 -32.77 1.97 -6.23
N ILE A 82 -32.76 1.09 -5.24
CA ILE A 82 -33.80 1.04 -4.24
C ILE A 82 -33.18 1.07 -2.85
N GLU A 83 -33.97 1.44 -1.87
CA GLU A 83 -33.52 1.44 -0.49
C GLU A 83 -34.02 0.19 0.20
N GLY A 84 -33.19 -0.30 1.12
CA GLY A 84 -33.55 -1.47 1.90
C GLY A 84 -32.57 -1.62 3.02
N GLU A 85 -33.06 -2.09 4.16
CA GLU A 85 -32.26 -2.19 5.35
C GLU A 85 -31.06 -3.12 5.13
N ASN A 86 -31.26 -4.25 4.44
CA ASN A 86 -30.20 -5.19 4.16
C ASN A 86 -29.16 -4.62 3.20
N LEU A 87 -29.62 -3.92 2.16
CA LEU A 87 -28.73 -3.29 1.20
C LEU A 87 -27.87 -2.22 1.89
N ASP A 88 -28.51 -1.35 2.66
CA ASP A 88 -27.82 -0.25 3.32
C ASP A 88 -26.79 -0.78 4.31
N LYS A 89 -27.16 -1.80 5.08
CA LYS A 89 -26.29 -2.37 6.08
C LYS A 89 -25.07 -3.05 5.44
N SER A 90 -25.30 -3.79 4.37
CA SER A 90 -24.20 -4.46 3.67
C SER A 90 -23.27 -3.47 3.02
N MET A 91 -23.82 -2.44 2.38
CA MET A 91 -23.01 -1.41 1.74
C MET A 91 -22.16 -0.67 2.77
N LYS A 92 -22.73 -0.39 3.94
CA LYS A 92 -21.98 0.25 5.01
C LYS A 92 -20.87 -0.65 5.51
N SER A 93 -21.14 -1.95 5.68
CA SER A 93 -20.13 -2.89 6.13
C SER A 93 -18.97 -2.98 5.14
N ILE A 94 -19.28 -2.99 3.84
CA ILE A 94 -18.23 -3.00 2.82
C ILE A 94 -17.41 -1.72 2.89
N ASN A 95 -18.07 -0.57 2.98
CA ASN A 95 -17.39 0.72 3.05
C ASN A 95 -16.45 0.78 4.25
N ASP A 96 -16.91 0.29 5.42
CA ASP A 96 -16.09 0.26 6.61
C ASP A 96 -14.91 -0.69 6.44
N MET A 97 -15.14 -1.84 5.80
CA MET A 97 -14.07 -2.80 5.57
C MET A 97 -13.01 -2.27 4.62
N LEU A 98 -13.41 -1.42 3.67
CA LEU A 98 -12.45 -0.80 2.76
C LEU A 98 -11.47 0.08 3.53
N ASP A 99 -11.92 0.79 4.56
CA ASP A 99 -11.01 1.58 5.38
C ASP A 99 -10.00 0.69 6.09
N THR A 100 -10.48 -0.42 6.65
CA THR A 100 -9.60 -1.38 7.31
C THR A 100 -8.59 -1.96 6.33
N ALA A 101 -9.05 -2.31 5.13
CA ALA A 101 -8.18 -2.86 4.11
C ALA A 101 -7.09 -1.87 3.68
N ILE A 102 -7.47 -0.61 3.49
CA ILE A 102 -6.52 0.42 3.09
C ILE A 102 -5.41 0.56 4.14
N GLU A 103 -5.78 0.60 5.43
CA GLU A 103 -4.78 0.71 6.48
C GLU A 103 -3.87 -0.51 6.50
N ALA A 104 -4.45 -1.71 6.34
CA ALA A 104 -3.66 -2.94 6.30
C ALA A 104 -2.71 -2.95 5.10
N TYR A 105 -3.18 -2.48 3.94
CA TYR A 105 -2.36 -2.48 2.72
C TYR A 105 -1.24 -1.46 2.79
N LYS A 106 -1.49 -0.31 3.43
CA LYS A 106 -0.44 0.68 3.68
C LYS A 106 0.64 0.08 4.58
N LYS A 107 0.23 -0.66 5.59
CA LYS A 107 1.20 -1.32 6.48
C LYS A 107 1.99 -2.39 5.74
N ARG A 108 1.32 -3.12 4.85
CA ARG A 108 2.02 -4.13 4.04
C ARG A 108 3.07 -3.47 3.15
N LEU A 109 2.69 -2.38 2.49
CA LEU A 109 3.62 -1.66 1.64
C LEU A 109 4.82 -1.16 2.45
N ASP A 110 4.55 -0.57 3.63
CA ASP A 110 5.61 -0.09 4.49
C ASP A 110 6.54 -1.22 4.91
N SER A 111 5.98 -2.38 5.24
CA SER A 111 6.77 -3.51 5.70
C SER A 111 7.70 -4.07 4.63
N LEU A 112 7.37 -3.86 3.35
CA LEU A 112 8.22 -4.33 2.26
C LEU A 112 9.54 -3.55 2.19
N PHE A 113 9.60 -2.38 2.82
CA PHE A 113 10.80 -1.57 2.83
C PHE A 113 11.64 -1.75 4.10
N ALA A 114 11.27 -2.72 4.96
CA ALA A 114 11.96 -2.88 6.24
C ALA A 114 13.46 -3.16 6.08
N ASN A 115 13.82 -4.05 5.15
CA ASN A 115 15.24 -4.37 4.93
C ASN A 115 16.00 -3.18 4.35
N GLN A 116 15.37 -2.48 3.41
CA GLN A 116 15.97 -1.30 2.81
C GLN A 116 16.19 -0.21 3.84
N ALA A 117 15.23 -0.02 4.74
CA ALA A 117 15.35 0.98 5.81
C ALA A 117 16.52 0.64 6.73
N LEU A 118 16.70 -0.65 7.05
CA LEU A 118 17.80 -1.09 7.88
C LEU A 118 19.13 -0.83 7.20
N ASP A 119 19.24 -1.11 5.91
CA ASP A 119 20.47 -0.86 5.14
C ASP A 119 20.79 0.63 5.14
N ILE A 120 19.79 1.48 4.94
CA ILE A 120 19.99 2.93 4.93
C ILE A 120 20.49 3.41 6.29
N GLU A 121 19.91 2.90 7.39
CA GLU A 121 20.37 3.27 8.72
C GLU A 121 21.83 2.88 8.94
N THR A 122 22.20 1.70 8.45
CA THR A 122 23.58 1.24 8.54
C THR A 122 24.51 2.17 7.77
N ASP A 123 24.12 2.52 6.54
CA ASP A 123 24.91 3.42 5.71
C ASP A 123 25.07 4.78 6.36
N ILE A 124 24.02 5.30 6.99
CA ILE A 124 24.07 6.56 7.68
C ILE A 124 25.07 6.51 8.83
N GLN A 125 25.05 5.41 9.60
CA GLN A 125 26.01 5.24 10.70
C GLN A 125 27.42 5.18 10.21
N VAL A 126 27.65 4.43 9.13
CA VAL A 126 28.99 4.34 8.53
C VAL A 126 29.48 5.71 8.09
N MET A 127 28.62 6.46 7.40
CA MET A 127 28.99 7.78 6.94
C MET A 127 29.30 8.74 8.09
N ASN A 128 28.45 8.69 9.13
CA ASN A 128 28.68 9.53 10.32
C ASN A 128 30.04 9.20 10.95
N THR A 129 30.38 7.91 11.04
CA THR A 129 31.66 7.50 11.61
C THR A 129 32.82 8.00 10.77
N MET A 130 32.71 7.90 9.46
CA MET A 130 33.78 8.34 8.56
C MET A 130 33.96 9.85 8.65
N LEU A 131 32.84 10.60 8.68
CA LEU A 131 32.91 12.05 8.77
C LEU A 131 33.55 12.49 10.09
N ALA A 132 33.20 11.82 11.18
CA ALA A 132 33.78 12.16 12.48
C ALA A 132 35.27 11.86 12.50
N ARG A 133 35.68 10.75 11.88
CA ARG A 133 37.09 10.35 11.84
C ARG A 133 37.93 11.36 11.07
N GLU A 134 37.34 11.97 10.05
CA GLU A 134 38.07 12.95 9.23
C GLU A 134 37.87 14.37 9.70
N GLY A 135 37.18 14.57 10.83
CA GLY A 135 36.94 15.89 11.35
C GLY A 135 35.95 16.73 10.58
N LEU A 136 35.15 16.08 9.75
CA LEU A 136 34.16 16.76 8.91
C LEU A 136 32.76 16.72 9.47
N SER A 137 32.56 16.02 10.56
CA SER A 137 31.23 15.92 11.13
C SER A 137 30.99 17.13 11.95
N GLY A 138 30.21 17.99 11.40
CA GLY A 138 29.86 19.19 12.05
C GLY A 138 29.00 18.96 13.25
N GLY A 139 28.23 17.94 13.21
CA GLY A 139 27.33 17.67 14.26
C GLY A 139 28.01 17.52 15.57
N LYS A 140 29.23 17.08 15.50
CA LYS A 140 29.94 16.94 16.65
C LYS A 140 30.44 18.23 17.11
N ASP A 141 30.93 18.97 16.22
CA ASP A 141 31.50 20.24 16.50
C ASP A 141 30.51 21.31 16.59
N PHE A 142 29.56 21.29 15.79
CA PHE A 142 28.56 22.27 15.82
C PHE A 142 27.36 21.69 16.39
N GLU A 143 27.38 20.69 16.87
CA GLU A 143 26.28 20.21 17.42
C GLU A 143 26.61 19.37 18.44
N VAL A 144 27.50 19.37 18.62
CA VAL A 144 27.75 18.61 19.51
C VAL A 144 27.22 18.91 20.61
N LYS A 145 26.96 19.55 20.20
CA LYS A 145 26.43 19.54 20.77
C LYS A 145 25.41 19.17 20.94
N ALA A 146 25.37 19.31 21.06
CA ALA A 146 24.48 18.69 21.20
C ALA A 146 24.13 17.98 21.55
N ASP A 147 24.85 18.35 21.97
CA ASP A 147 24.54 17.53 22.31
C ASP A 147 24.45 17.07 22.73
N ALA A 148 24.98 17.51 22.91
CA ALA A 148 25.05 16.88 23.16
C ALA A 148 24.80 16.59 23.53
N GLN A 149 24.97 17.03 23.57
CA GLN A 149 24.79 16.61 23.64
C GLN A 149 24.52 16.15 23.69
#